data_b3caf29aa78260ca1ecfc4fee0225bce
#
_entry.id   b3caf29aa78260ca1ecfc4fee0225bce
#
_cell.length_a   1.000
_cell.length_b   1.000
_cell.length_c   1.000
_cell.angle_alpha   90.00
_cell.angle_beta   90.00
_cell.angle_gamma   90.00
#
_symmetry.space_group_name_H-M   'P 1'
#
loop_
_entity.id
_entity.type
_entity.pdbx_description
1 polymer ?
#
loop_
_entity_poly.entity_id
_entity_poly.type
_entity_poly.pdbx_seq_one_letter_code
_entity_poly.pdbx_strand_id
1 'polypeptide(L)'
;MLSGGFFFAGAKSRPNDMSDEAIPAATLIVVRDRSGHLPELLMVERAQGMAFAAGALVFPGGRIDPADCELAIELGINASAVAAVRETIEETAVPAGLVPVPSPSHAIELQRTLIADLPFGRMLADNGLRIEGDAITPFARWVPKFHAVRRFDTLFFVALCPKGEWEPKVVEGECSRAAWLSASEVLERDSRGESRLIFPTRRTLERLAQHSSFAAIREDALAHPIEPVTPWVEERDGEKFITIPSHLGFPVTQERLDGLWRG
;
A
#
# COMPACT_ATOMS: atom_id res chain seq x y z
N MET A 1 19.83 -60.62 36.90
CA MET A 1 19.92 -59.17 37.18
C MET A 1 19.77 -58.46 35.87
N LEU A 2 18.65 -57.87 35.67
CA LEU A 2 18.17 -57.36 34.40
C LEU A 2 18.35 -55.82 34.37
N SER A 3 19.17 -55.32 33.43
CA SER A 3 19.31 -53.89 33.17
C SER A 3 18.41 -53.54 32.02
N GLY A 4 17.34 -52.82 32.34
CA GLY A 4 16.42 -52.27 31.33
C GLY A 4 16.96 -50.98 30.75
N GLY A 5 17.30 -50.99 29.47
CA GLY A 5 17.61 -49.77 28.72
C GLY A 5 16.34 -49.08 28.25
N PHE A 6 16.14 -47.84 28.68
CA PHE A 6 15.10 -46.96 28.15
C PHE A 6 15.59 -46.33 26.86
N PHE A 7 14.94 -46.67 25.75
CA PHE A 7 15.08 -45.93 24.48
C PHE A 7 14.26 -44.65 24.56
N PHE A 8 14.92 -43.49 24.56
CA PHE A 8 14.29 -42.20 24.26
C PHE A 8 14.05 -42.11 22.76
N ALA A 9 12.78 -42.21 22.39
CA ALA A 9 12.36 -41.89 21.04
C ALA A 9 12.55 -40.39 20.79
N GLY A 10 13.49 -40.06 19.92
CA GLY A 10 13.73 -38.70 19.46
C GLY A 10 12.48 -38.15 18.78
N ALA A 11 11.87 -37.12 19.38
CA ALA A 11 10.88 -36.31 18.74
C ALA A 11 11.51 -35.61 17.53
N LYS A 12 11.13 -36.04 16.34
CA LYS A 12 11.44 -35.30 15.10
C LYS A 12 10.76 -33.93 15.18
N SER A 13 11.55 -32.88 15.36
CA SER A 13 11.14 -31.53 15.17
C SER A 13 10.54 -31.39 13.77
N ARG A 14 9.27 -31.01 13.69
CA ARG A 14 8.60 -30.63 12.43
C ARG A 14 9.30 -29.37 11.90
N PRO A 15 9.75 -29.38 10.64
CA PRO A 15 10.23 -28.13 10.03
C PRO A 15 9.01 -27.26 9.68
N ASN A 16 9.15 -25.98 9.96
CA ASN A 16 8.33 -24.88 9.45
C ASN A 16 6.96 -24.68 10.11
N ASP A 17 6.99 -24.13 11.31
CA ASP A 17 5.97 -23.19 11.77
C ASP A 17 6.26 -21.84 11.08
N MET A 18 5.80 -21.69 9.83
CA MET A 18 5.73 -20.38 9.18
C MET A 18 4.66 -19.60 9.95
N SER A 19 5.05 -18.56 10.66
CA SER A 19 4.18 -17.68 11.42
C SER A 19 2.99 -17.27 10.54
N ASP A 20 1.80 -17.60 11.01
CA ASP A 20 0.51 -17.28 10.38
C ASP A 20 0.22 -15.75 10.43
N GLU A 21 1.20 -14.96 10.82
CA GLU A 21 1.15 -13.54 11.05
C GLU A 21 1.35 -12.75 9.75
N ALA A 22 0.39 -11.86 9.47
CA ALA A 22 0.47 -11.00 8.29
C ALA A 22 1.57 -9.94 8.48
N ILE A 23 2.34 -9.68 7.43
CA ILE A 23 3.40 -8.69 7.41
C ILE A 23 2.78 -7.28 7.45
N PRO A 24 3.10 -6.45 8.47
CA PRO A 24 2.62 -5.08 8.51
C PRO A 24 3.16 -4.27 7.33
N ALA A 25 2.26 -3.54 6.66
CA ALA A 25 2.58 -2.71 5.50
C ALA A 25 1.74 -1.44 5.47
N ALA A 26 2.17 -0.47 4.69
CA ALA A 26 1.47 0.79 4.51
C ALA A 26 1.56 1.27 3.06
N THR A 27 0.54 2.00 2.63
CA THR A 27 0.40 2.52 1.27
C THR A 27 -0.15 3.94 1.33
N LEU A 28 0.43 4.86 0.54
CA LEU A 28 -0.05 6.22 0.42
C LEU A 28 -0.68 6.47 -0.95
N ILE A 29 -1.96 6.78 -0.94
CA ILE A 29 -2.68 7.24 -2.12
C ILE A 29 -2.47 8.76 -2.21
N VAL A 30 -1.50 9.19 -3.02
CA VAL A 30 -1.27 10.61 -3.26
C VAL A 30 -2.21 11.08 -4.34
N VAL A 31 -3.03 12.08 -4.02
CA VAL A 31 -4.07 12.63 -4.90
C VAL A 31 -3.65 14.02 -5.37
N ARG A 32 -3.73 14.25 -6.67
CA ARG A 32 -3.49 15.56 -7.29
C ARG A 32 -4.77 16.08 -7.93
N ASP A 33 -5.29 17.20 -7.39
CA ASP A 33 -6.43 17.89 -7.98
C ASP A 33 -5.97 18.84 -9.08
N ARG A 34 -6.63 18.77 -10.24
CA ARG A 34 -6.47 19.73 -11.34
C ARG A 34 -7.81 20.31 -11.72
N SER A 35 -7.87 21.63 -11.86
CA SER A 35 -9.12 22.33 -12.23
C SER A 35 -9.70 21.79 -13.54
N GLY A 36 -10.96 21.39 -13.52
CA GLY A 36 -11.68 20.86 -14.68
C GLY A 36 -11.35 19.41 -15.06
N HIS A 37 -10.57 18.70 -14.24
CA HIS A 37 -10.21 17.29 -14.44
C HIS A 37 -10.62 16.43 -13.24
N LEU A 38 -10.74 15.12 -13.45
CA LEU A 38 -10.85 14.16 -12.35
C LEU A 38 -9.54 14.14 -11.54
N PRO A 39 -9.61 13.81 -10.24
CA PRO A 39 -8.41 13.64 -9.43
C PRO A 39 -7.46 12.62 -10.06
N GLU A 40 -6.19 12.95 -10.10
CA GLU A 40 -5.13 12.05 -10.53
C GLU A 40 -4.46 11.43 -9.30
N LEU A 41 -4.14 10.16 -9.40
CA LEU A 41 -3.52 9.35 -8.37
C LEU A 41 -2.09 9.03 -8.78
N LEU A 42 -1.16 9.08 -7.85
CA LEU A 42 0.20 8.61 -8.07
C LEU A 42 0.21 7.09 -8.10
N MET A 43 0.49 6.52 -9.26
CA MET A 43 0.55 5.07 -9.46
C MET A 43 1.97 4.65 -9.82
N VAL A 44 2.39 3.49 -9.32
CA VAL A 44 3.68 2.87 -9.65
C VAL A 44 3.44 1.50 -10.27
N GLU A 45 4.23 1.15 -11.29
CA GLU A 45 4.24 -0.17 -11.89
C GLU A 45 5.41 -0.96 -11.30
N ARG A 46 5.11 -2.09 -10.66
CA ARG A 46 6.12 -2.94 -10.02
C ARG A 46 6.99 -3.62 -11.08
N ALA A 47 8.29 -3.72 -10.80
CA ALA A 47 9.22 -4.40 -11.70
C ALA A 47 8.84 -5.88 -11.91
N GLN A 48 9.07 -6.42 -13.10
CA GLN A 48 8.74 -7.80 -13.46
C GLN A 48 9.44 -8.86 -12.61
N GLY A 49 10.58 -8.51 -12.01
CA GLY A 49 11.35 -9.40 -11.13
C GLY A 49 10.86 -9.51 -9.69
N MET A 50 9.83 -8.76 -9.32
CA MET A 50 9.32 -8.73 -7.94
C MET A 50 8.62 -10.03 -7.56
N ALA A 51 8.86 -10.51 -6.32
CA ALA A 51 8.29 -11.75 -5.81
C ALA A 51 6.76 -11.70 -5.60
N PHE A 52 6.17 -10.50 -5.47
CA PHE A 52 4.74 -10.28 -5.29
C PHE A 52 4.25 -9.20 -6.24
N ALA A 53 3.11 -9.44 -6.90
CA ALA A 53 2.44 -8.51 -7.82
C ALA A 53 3.36 -7.94 -8.93
N ALA A 54 4.26 -8.76 -9.50
CA ALA A 54 5.14 -8.38 -10.60
C ALA A 54 4.34 -7.78 -11.77
N GLY A 55 4.77 -6.60 -12.27
CA GLY A 55 4.11 -5.88 -13.36
C GLY A 55 2.72 -5.33 -13.03
N ALA A 56 2.28 -5.40 -11.77
CA ALA A 56 1.02 -4.79 -11.37
C ALA A 56 1.17 -3.28 -11.15
N LEU A 57 0.11 -2.54 -11.49
CA LEU A 57 -0.02 -1.14 -11.17
C LEU A 57 -0.61 -1.01 -9.76
N VAL A 58 0.11 -0.34 -8.87
CA VAL A 58 -0.23 -0.18 -7.46
C VAL A 58 -0.01 1.27 -7.01
N PHE A 59 -0.44 1.62 -5.81
CA PHE A 59 -0.02 2.86 -5.14
C PHE A 59 1.35 2.67 -4.50
N PRO A 60 2.15 3.72 -4.29
CA PRO A 60 3.40 3.65 -3.54
C PRO A 60 3.20 3.07 -2.13
N GLY A 61 4.14 2.24 -1.69
CA GLY A 61 4.07 1.66 -0.36
C GLY A 61 4.87 0.38 -0.19
N GLY A 62 5.12 0.02 1.06
CA GLY A 62 5.90 -1.14 1.43
C GLY A 62 5.69 -1.59 2.87
N ARG A 63 6.67 -2.29 3.43
CA ARG A 63 6.62 -2.80 4.79
C ARG A 63 6.86 -1.68 5.81
N ILE A 64 6.35 -1.90 7.00
CA ILE A 64 6.70 -1.08 8.15
C ILE A 64 7.99 -1.65 8.72
N ASP A 65 9.06 -0.85 8.72
CA ASP A 65 10.33 -1.21 9.27
C ASP A 65 10.43 -0.87 10.78
N PRO A 66 11.32 -1.52 11.54
CA PRO A 66 11.53 -1.17 12.94
C PRO A 66 11.85 0.32 13.17
N ALA A 67 12.63 0.94 12.27
CA ALA A 67 12.95 2.35 12.32
C ALA A 67 11.73 3.27 12.13
N ASP A 68 10.71 2.83 11.36
CA ASP A 68 9.44 3.56 11.25
C ASP A 68 8.68 3.55 12.58
N CYS A 69 8.73 2.43 13.32
CA CYS A 69 8.11 2.31 14.64
C CYS A 69 8.80 3.23 15.68
N GLU A 70 10.12 3.29 15.67
CA GLU A 70 10.91 4.16 16.55
C GLU A 70 10.59 5.64 16.27
N LEU A 71 10.65 6.05 15.01
CA LEU A 71 10.32 7.41 14.60
C LEU A 71 8.87 7.78 14.90
N ALA A 72 7.93 6.85 14.74
CA ALA A 72 6.52 7.06 15.05
C ALA A 72 6.30 7.38 16.54
N ILE A 73 7.02 6.70 17.44
CA ILE A 73 6.99 6.97 18.88
C ILE A 73 7.51 8.39 19.16
N GLU A 74 8.64 8.79 18.56
CA GLU A 74 9.22 10.12 18.72
C GLU A 74 8.27 11.24 18.26
N LEU A 75 7.58 11.00 17.13
CA LEU A 75 6.67 11.98 16.52
C LEU A 75 5.24 11.93 17.10
N GLY A 76 4.89 10.90 17.87
CA GLY A 76 3.53 10.70 18.38
C GLY A 76 2.48 10.41 17.28
N ILE A 77 2.89 9.75 16.16
CA ILE A 77 2.02 9.40 15.04
C ILE A 77 2.01 7.89 14.78
N ASN A 78 1.19 7.43 13.84
CA ASN A 78 1.11 6.00 13.49
C ASN A 78 2.33 5.56 12.66
N ALA A 79 2.96 4.43 13.01
CA ALA A 79 4.10 3.86 12.28
C ALA A 79 3.76 3.55 10.81
N SER A 80 2.52 3.14 10.52
CA SER A 80 2.07 2.94 9.14
C SER A 80 2.07 4.25 8.33
N ALA A 81 1.76 5.41 8.96
CA ALA A 81 1.83 6.71 8.28
C ALA A 81 3.29 7.10 7.99
N VAL A 82 4.21 6.83 8.91
CA VAL A 82 5.66 7.04 8.70
C VAL A 82 6.14 6.22 7.51
N ALA A 83 5.87 4.91 7.51
CA ALA A 83 6.25 3.99 6.43
C ALA A 83 5.65 4.43 5.09
N ALA A 84 4.36 4.81 5.04
CA ALA A 84 3.69 5.23 3.82
C ALA A 84 4.34 6.47 3.18
N VAL A 85 4.76 7.45 4.01
CA VAL A 85 5.48 8.66 3.53
C VAL A 85 6.87 8.29 3.04
N ARG A 86 7.64 7.50 3.82
CA ARG A 86 8.99 7.05 3.45
C ARG A 86 9.00 6.34 2.11
N GLU A 87 8.18 5.31 1.98
CA GLU A 87 8.06 4.49 0.76
C GLU A 87 7.66 5.34 -0.46
N THR A 88 6.76 6.33 -0.27
CA THR A 88 6.35 7.23 -1.35
C THR A 88 7.54 8.04 -1.88
N ILE A 89 8.41 8.53 -0.98
CA ILE A 89 9.60 9.28 -1.38
C ILE A 89 10.62 8.35 -2.05
N GLU A 90 10.86 7.18 -1.48
CA GLU A 90 11.78 6.17 -2.01
C GLU A 90 11.39 5.73 -3.43
N GLU A 91 10.12 5.41 -3.65
CA GLU A 91 9.66 4.91 -4.94
C GLU A 91 9.44 6.00 -5.99
N THR A 92 9.17 7.27 -5.60
CA THR A 92 8.67 8.28 -6.55
C THR A 92 9.29 9.68 -6.44
N ALA A 93 10.05 9.99 -5.39
CA ALA A 93 10.52 11.34 -5.04
C ALA A 93 9.37 12.37 -4.85
N VAL A 94 8.12 11.96 -4.64
CA VAL A 94 7.01 12.86 -4.36
C VAL A 94 6.88 13.04 -2.84
N PRO A 95 7.09 14.26 -2.27
CA PRO A 95 7.19 14.49 -0.83
C PRO A 95 5.82 14.73 -0.18
N ALA A 96 4.81 13.89 -0.50
CA ALA A 96 3.49 13.98 0.09
C ALA A 96 3.56 13.74 1.59
N GLY A 97 2.93 14.63 2.38
CA GLY A 97 2.93 14.57 3.84
C GLY A 97 4.18 15.18 4.50
N LEU A 98 5.14 15.75 3.75
CA LEU A 98 6.30 16.48 4.32
C LEU A 98 6.07 17.99 4.40
N VAL A 99 6.58 18.59 5.47
CA VAL A 99 6.61 20.03 5.67
C VAL A 99 7.93 20.46 6.32
N PRO A 100 8.51 21.64 5.91
CA PRO A 100 8.12 22.38 4.72
C PRO A 100 8.24 21.54 3.46
N VAL A 101 7.49 21.86 2.41
CA VAL A 101 7.58 21.12 1.13
C VAL A 101 8.95 21.39 0.50
N PRO A 102 9.80 20.36 0.26
CA PRO A 102 11.08 20.55 -0.40
C PRO A 102 10.89 20.92 -1.87
N SER A 103 11.92 21.49 -2.51
CA SER A 103 11.92 21.68 -3.96
C SER A 103 11.97 20.32 -4.70
N PRO A 104 11.55 20.23 -5.98
CA PRO A 104 11.62 18.98 -6.74
C PRO A 104 13.04 18.39 -6.83
N SER A 105 14.08 19.24 -7.00
CA SER A 105 15.47 18.80 -6.98
C SER A 105 15.90 18.25 -5.63
N HIS A 106 15.48 18.90 -4.55
CA HIS A 106 15.76 18.44 -3.19
C HIS A 106 15.04 17.13 -2.88
N ALA A 107 13.79 16.95 -3.33
CA ALA A 107 13.06 15.69 -3.16
C ALA A 107 13.77 14.49 -3.84
N ILE A 108 14.39 14.70 -5.01
CA ILE A 108 15.23 13.70 -5.67
C ILE A 108 16.49 13.37 -4.85
N GLU A 109 17.10 14.38 -4.19
CA GLU A 109 18.24 14.14 -3.30
C GLU A 109 17.83 13.35 -2.06
N LEU A 110 16.67 13.68 -1.45
CA LEU A 110 16.09 12.91 -0.34
C LEU A 110 15.84 11.46 -0.73
N GLN A 111 15.25 11.21 -1.90
CA GLN A 111 15.06 9.87 -2.44
C GLN A 111 16.40 9.10 -2.51
N ARG A 112 17.43 9.70 -3.06
CA ARG A 112 18.76 9.07 -3.20
C ARG A 112 19.37 8.72 -1.84
N THR A 113 19.20 9.57 -0.84
CA THR A 113 19.73 9.32 0.52
C THR A 113 19.00 8.18 1.21
N LEU A 114 17.69 8.05 1.03
CA LEU A 114 16.90 6.94 1.56
C LEU A 114 17.30 5.61 0.92
N ILE A 115 17.45 5.58 -0.41
CA ILE A 115 17.89 4.40 -1.16
C ILE A 115 19.33 3.98 -0.77
N ALA A 116 20.14 4.92 -0.30
CA ALA A 116 21.47 4.64 0.25
C ALA A 116 21.44 4.25 1.75
N ASP A 117 20.30 3.76 2.25
CA ASP A 117 20.07 3.27 3.61
C ASP A 117 20.26 4.34 4.73
N LEU A 118 20.10 5.63 4.44
CA LEU A 118 20.05 6.63 5.49
C LEU A 118 18.73 6.52 6.25
N PRO A 119 18.73 6.37 7.59
CA PRO A 119 17.50 6.28 8.36
C PRO A 119 16.57 7.48 8.13
N PHE A 120 15.29 7.23 7.89
CA PHE A 120 14.31 8.26 7.51
C PHE A 120 14.23 9.40 8.54
N GLY A 121 14.20 9.11 9.84
CA GLY A 121 14.23 10.12 10.90
C GLY A 121 15.46 11.01 10.84
N ARG A 122 16.63 10.44 10.52
CA ARG A 122 17.88 11.20 10.34
C ARG A 122 17.80 12.11 9.12
N MET A 123 17.30 11.60 7.99
CA MET A 123 17.09 12.40 6.78
C MET A 123 16.16 13.60 7.08
N LEU A 124 15.05 13.39 7.77
CA LEU A 124 14.13 14.47 8.16
C LEU A 124 14.84 15.52 9.01
N ALA A 125 15.56 15.11 10.05
CA ALA A 125 16.26 16.00 10.98
C ALA A 125 17.36 16.84 10.27
N ASP A 126 18.20 16.20 9.46
CA ASP A 126 19.30 16.86 8.75
C ASP A 126 18.80 17.89 7.72
N ASN A 127 17.55 17.75 7.23
CA ASN A 127 16.94 18.65 6.26
C ASN A 127 15.89 19.60 6.85
N GLY A 128 15.68 19.59 8.18
CA GLY A 128 14.67 20.43 8.84
C GLY A 128 13.23 20.11 8.40
N LEU A 129 12.97 18.87 8.01
CA LEU A 129 11.67 18.38 7.55
C LEU A 129 10.94 17.64 8.67
N ARG A 130 9.62 17.62 8.59
CA ARG A 130 8.76 16.81 9.47
C ARG A 130 7.58 16.23 8.71
N ILE A 131 6.99 15.17 9.25
CA ILE A 131 5.76 14.60 8.73
C ILE A 131 4.58 15.42 9.27
N GLU A 132 3.67 15.85 8.39
CA GLU A 132 2.41 16.50 8.76
C GLU A 132 1.32 15.42 8.92
N GLY A 133 1.21 14.86 10.13
CA GLY A 133 0.31 13.75 10.41
C GLY A 133 -1.16 14.02 10.07
N ASP A 134 -1.65 15.24 10.29
CA ASP A 134 -3.03 15.65 9.99
C ASP A 134 -3.32 15.73 8.47
N ALA A 135 -2.29 15.80 7.63
CA ALA A 135 -2.41 15.77 6.18
C ALA A 135 -2.57 14.34 5.62
N ILE A 136 -2.40 13.31 6.46
CA ILE A 136 -2.42 11.89 6.08
C ILE A 136 -3.65 11.24 6.72
N THR A 137 -4.68 10.97 5.92
CA THR A 137 -5.95 10.43 6.42
C THR A 137 -6.04 8.93 6.16
N PRO A 138 -6.30 8.07 7.18
CA PRO A 138 -6.56 6.65 6.97
C PRO A 138 -7.76 6.44 6.03
N PHE A 139 -7.64 5.48 5.09
CA PHE A 139 -8.65 5.24 4.06
C PHE A 139 -9.22 3.83 4.07
N ALA A 140 -8.36 2.81 4.20
CA ALA A 140 -8.77 1.40 4.24
C ALA A 140 -7.69 0.53 4.87
N ARG A 141 -8.05 -0.64 5.42
CA ARG A 141 -7.10 -1.65 5.89
C ARG A 141 -7.37 -2.98 5.21
N TRP A 142 -6.43 -3.47 4.41
CA TRP A 142 -6.54 -4.72 3.68
C TRP A 142 -5.74 -5.85 4.33
N VAL A 143 -6.43 -6.96 4.67
CA VAL A 143 -5.83 -8.15 5.28
C VAL A 143 -6.29 -9.40 4.52
N PRO A 144 -5.89 -9.58 3.23
CA PRO A 144 -6.30 -10.74 2.45
C PRO A 144 -5.66 -12.02 3.00
N LYS A 145 -6.47 -13.10 3.13
CA LYS A 145 -6.03 -14.40 3.67
C LYS A 145 -5.73 -15.45 2.59
N PHE A 146 -5.79 -15.07 1.30
CA PHE A 146 -5.78 -16.04 0.20
C PHE A 146 -4.39 -16.44 -0.33
N HIS A 147 -3.32 -15.76 0.09
CA HIS A 147 -1.97 -16.08 -0.36
C HIS A 147 -1.23 -16.96 0.63
N ALA A 148 -0.87 -18.17 0.19
CA ALA A 148 -0.16 -19.16 1.02
C ALA A 148 1.28 -18.75 1.38
N VAL A 149 1.91 -17.80 0.64
CA VAL A 149 3.36 -17.53 0.74
C VAL A 149 3.69 -16.23 1.47
N ARG A 150 2.92 -15.16 1.25
CA ARG A 150 3.11 -13.86 1.95
C ARG A 150 1.77 -13.17 2.10
N ARG A 151 1.37 -12.90 3.33
CA ARG A 151 0.18 -12.13 3.67
C ARG A 151 0.61 -10.78 4.20
N PHE A 152 -0.02 -9.72 3.72
CA PHE A 152 0.20 -8.36 4.19
C PHE A 152 -1.03 -7.86 4.94
N ASP A 153 -0.79 -7.14 6.02
CA ASP A 153 -1.76 -6.29 6.71
C ASP A 153 -1.45 -4.86 6.33
N THR A 154 -2.12 -4.34 5.32
CA THR A 154 -1.77 -3.07 4.71
C THR A 154 -2.77 -1.98 5.06
N LEU A 155 -2.30 -0.94 5.74
CA LEU A 155 -3.06 0.28 5.99
C LEU A 155 -2.85 1.27 4.84
N PHE A 156 -3.95 1.67 4.20
CA PHE A 156 -3.99 2.66 3.13
C PHE A 156 -4.34 4.02 3.69
N PHE A 157 -3.62 5.03 3.25
CA PHE A 157 -3.87 6.43 3.56
C PHE A 157 -4.12 7.23 2.30
N VAL A 158 -4.78 8.38 2.43
CA VAL A 158 -4.88 9.40 1.37
C VAL A 158 -4.17 10.66 1.82
N ALA A 159 -3.44 11.30 0.90
CA ALA A 159 -2.82 12.61 1.10
C ALA A 159 -2.91 13.46 -0.17
N LEU A 160 -3.03 14.77 0.00
CA LEU A 160 -2.97 15.71 -1.12
C LEU A 160 -1.53 15.85 -1.61
N CYS A 161 -1.35 15.81 -2.92
CA CYS A 161 -0.07 16.15 -3.54
C CYS A 161 0.32 17.59 -3.17
N PRO A 162 1.56 17.86 -2.76
CA PRO A 162 2.01 19.22 -2.50
C PRO A 162 1.82 20.13 -3.72
N LYS A 163 1.62 21.44 -3.48
CA LYS A 163 1.53 22.42 -4.57
C LYS A 163 2.79 22.43 -5.42
N GLY A 164 2.65 22.53 -6.72
CA GLY A 164 3.74 22.54 -7.69
C GLY A 164 3.61 21.43 -8.73
N GLU A 165 4.59 21.37 -9.64
CA GLU A 165 4.66 20.32 -10.65
C GLU A 165 5.55 19.19 -10.11
N TRP A 166 4.94 18.05 -9.85
CA TRP A 166 5.61 16.85 -9.34
C TRP A 166 5.60 15.75 -10.40
N GLU A 167 6.74 15.59 -11.07
CA GLU A 167 6.97 14.46 -11.97
C GLU A 167 7.65 13.35 -11.18
N PRO A 168 6.99 12.19 -11.01
CA PRO A 168 7.55 11.11 -10.21
C PRO A 168 8.84 10.57 -10.83
N LYS A 169 9.81 10.22 -9.98
CA LYS A 169 11.08 9.62 -10.36
C LYS A 169 11.19 8.23 -9.75
N VAL A 170 11.21 7.22 -10.60
CA VAL A 170 11.45 5.84 -10.16
C VAL A 170 12.93 5.52 -10.11
N VAL A 171 13.28 4.59 -9.23
CA VAL A 171 14.61 4.00 -9.16
C VAL A 171 14.56 2.58 -9.68
N GLU A 172 15.50 2.20 -10.50
CA GLU A 172 15.58 0.86 -11.09
C GLU A 172 15.68 -0.21 -9.99
N GLY A 173 14.90 -1.27 -10.14
CA GLY A 173 14.91 -2.45 -9.26
C GLY A 173 13.54 -2.79 -8.67
N GLU A 174 12.82 -1.85 -8.09
CA GLU A 174 11.52 -2.10 -7.45
C GLU A 174 10.34 -1.68 -8.32
N CYS A 175 10.45 -0.50 -8.95
CA CYS A 175 9.44 0.05 -9.83
C CYS A 175 10.00 0.27 -11.23
N SER A 176 9.22 -0.08 -12.27
CA SER A 176 9.59 0.15 -13.67
C SER A 176 9.10 1.51 -14.17
N ARG A 177 8.02 2.01 -13.60
CA ARG A 177 7.37 3.27 -14.01
C ARG A 177 6.55 3.87 -12.87
N ALA A 178 6.42 5.20 -12.88
CA ALA A 178 5.41 5.90 -12.09
C ALA A 178 4.70 6.94 -12.98
N ALA A 179 3.42 7.18 -12.70
CA ALA A 179 2.61 8.13 -13.46
C ALA A 179 1.44 8.65 -12.63
N TRP A 180 0.95 9.82 -13.03
CA TRP A 180 -0.30 10.38 -12.55
C TRP A 180 -1.44 9.90 -13.47
N LEU A 181 -2.42 9.19 -12.92
CA LEU A 181 -3.54 8.61 -13.65
C LEU A 181 -4.83 8.80 -12.85
N SER A 182 -5.95 9.07 -13.50
CA SER A 182 -7.24 9.03 -12.81
C SER A 182 -7.64 7.59 -12.48
N ALA A 183 -8.45 7.42 -11.43
CA ALA A 183 -8.94 6.08 -11.05
C ALA A 183 -9.69 5.40 -12.21
N SER A 184 -10.53 6.14 -12.94
CA SER A 184 -11.27 5.62 -14.09
C SER A 184 -10.34 5.17 -15.21
N GLU A 185 -9.30 5.96 -15.54
CA GLU A 185 -8.32 5.58 -16.56
C GLU A 185 -7.59 4.28 -16.21
N VAL A 186 -7.18 4.10 -14.94
CA VAL A 186 -6.52 2.87 -14.49
C VAL A 186 -7.46 1.66 -14.61
N LEU A 187 -8.73 1.80 -14.20
CA LEU A 187 -9.74 0.74 -14.30
C LEU A 187 -10.05 0.38 -15.76
N GLU A 188 -10.12 1.38 -16.67
CA GLU A 188 -10.28 1.13 -18.10
C GLU A 188 -9.10 0.39 -18.72
N ARG A 189 -7.86 0.78 -18.39
CA ARG A 189 -6.65 0.09 -18.85
C ARG A 189 -6.63 -1.37 -18.40
N ASP A 190 -7.02 -1.65 -17.16
CA ASP A 190 -7.09 -3.01 -16.65
C ASP A 190 -8.21 -3.82 -17.34
N SER A 191 -9.37 -3.22 -17.62
CA SER A 191 -10.47 -3.88 -18.35
C SER A 191 -10.07 -4.27 -19.79
N ARG A 192 -9.18 -3.49 -20.42
CA ARG A 192 -8.62 -3.77 -21.75
C ARG A 192 -7.40 -4.71 -21.71
N GLY A 193 -6.95 -5.13 -20.52
CA GLY A 193 -5.75 -5.96 -20.35
C GLY A 193 -4.42 -5.21 -20.57
N GLU A 194 -4.44 -3.88 -20.60
CA GLU A 194 -3.27 -3.02 -20.78
C GLU A 194 -2.50 -2.79 -19.47
N SER A 195 -3.12 -3.05 -18.34
CA SER A 195 -2.50 -3.05 -17.02
C SER A 195 -3.01 -4.22 -16.19
N ARG A 196 -2.27 -4.55 -15.12
CA ARG A 196 -2.67 -5.58 -14.16
C ARG A 196 -2.93 -4.94 -12.81
N LEU A 197 -4.09 -5.20 -12.23
CA LEU A 197 -4.44 -4.78 -10.87
C LEU A 197 -4.57 -5.99 -9.96
N ILE A 198 -4.05 -5.88 -8.74
CA ILE A 198 -4.39 -6.82 -7.67
C ILE A 198 -5.75 -6.42 -7.07
N PHE A 199 -6.45 -7.38 -6.47
CA PHE A 199 -7.80 -7.20 -5.97
C PHE A 199 -7.97 -6.00 -5.02
N PRO A 200 -7.11 -5.80 -3.98
CA PRO A 200 -7.20 -4.62 -3.11
C PRO A 200 -7.08 -3.29 -3.87
N THR A 201 -6.14 -3.20 -4.81
CA THR A 201 -5.94 -1.98 -5.62
C THR A 201 -7.16 -1.69 -6.48
N ARG A 202 -7.73 -2.70 -7.15
CA ARG A 202 -8.95 -2.54 -7.97
C ARG A 202 -10.11 -2.02 -7.13
N ARG A 203 -10.43 -2.67 -6.00
CA ARG A 203 -11.54 -2.23 -5.12
C ARG A 203 -11.34 -0.82 -4.60
N THR A 204 -10.09 -0.47 -4.24
CA THR A 204 -9.73 0.88 -3.79
C THR A 204 -9.92 1.91 -4.91
N LEU A 205 -9.49 1.61 -6.14
CA LEU A 205 -9.71 2.49 -7.30
C LEU A 205 -11.18 2.69 -7.62
N GLU A 206 -12.02 1.65 -7.53
CA GLU A 206 -13.47 1.76 -7.72
C GLU A 206 -14.13 2.68 -6.68
N ARG A 207 -13.65 2.68 -5.43
CA ARG A 207 -14.11 3.61 -4.40
C ARG A 207 -13.64 5.03 -4.70
N LEU A 208 -12.38 5.23 -5.07
CA LEU A 208 -11.83 6.54 -5.44
C LEU A 208 -12.49 7.15 -6.69
N ALA A 209 -12.87 6.32 -7.66
CA ALA A 209 -13.51 6.77 -8.91
C ALA A 209 -14.88 7.45 -8.71
N GLN A 210 -15.48 7.32 -7.52
CA GLN A 210 -16.77 7.98 -7.21
C GLN A 210 -16.61 9.45 -6.84
N HIS A 211 -15.38 9.94 -6.65
CA HIS A 211 -15.11 11.26 -6.12
C HIS A 211 -14.47 12.18 -7.17
N SER A 212 -14.85 13.44 -7.14
CA SER A 212 -14.39 14.46 -8.09
C SER A 212 -13.31 15.38 -7.54
N SER A 213 -12.86 15.18 -6.29
CA SER A 213 -11.81 16.00 -5.65
C SER A 213 -11.19 15.28 -4.47
N PHE A 214 -9.99 15.69 -4.06
CA PHE A 214 -9.36 15.22 -2.81
C PHE A 214 -10.24 15.51 -1.58
N ALA A 215 -10.90 16.65 -1.53
CA ALA A 215 -11.79 16.98 -0.42
C ALA A 215 -12.91 15.94 -0.26
N ALA A 216 -13.54 15.52 -1.37
CA ALA A 216 -14.58 14.48 -1.38
C ALA A 216 -14.01 13.09 -0.99
N ILE A 217 -12.80 12.76 -1.46
CA ILE A 217 -12.10 11.52 -1.08
C ILE A 217 -11.81 11.50 0.43
N ARG A 218 -11.35 12.62 0.98
CA ARG A 218 -11.07 12.74 2.41
C ARG A 218 -12.34 12.67 3.26
N GLU A 219 -13.42 13.29 2.82
CA GLU A 219 -14.73 13.22 3.48
C GLU A 219 -15.24 11.78 3.52
N ASP A 220 -15.17 11.06 2.40
CA ASP A 220 -15.51 9.64 2.31
C ASP A 220 -14.63 8.78 3.24
N ALA A 221 -13.32 9.04 3.28
CA ALA A 221 -12.39 8.34 4.18
C ALA A 221 -12.79 8.50 5.66
N LEU A 222 -13.19 9.72 6.05
CA LEU A 222 -13.61 10.03 7.43
C LEU A 222 -15.01 9.50 7.79
N ALA A 223 -15.85 9.24 6.78
CA ALA A 223 -17.21 8.73 6.97
C ALA A 223 -17.26 7.20 7.23
N HIS A 224 -16.17 6.46 6.96
CA HIS A 224 -16.14 5.02 7.06
C HIS A 224 -15.14 4.52 8.10
N PRO A 225 -15.44 3.45 8.85
CA PRO A 225 -14.51 2.90 9.84
C PRO A 225 -13.31 2.22 9.17
N ILE A 226 -12.16 2.25 9.84
CA ILE A 226 -10.95 1.55 9.41
C ILE A 226 -10.94 0.15 10.06
N GLU A 227 -11.70 -0.76 9.48
CA GLU A 227 -11.74 -2.17 9.85
C GLU A 227 -11.00 -3.04 8.82
N PRO A 228 -10.51 -4.23 9.23
CA PRO A 228 -9.84 -5.13 8.29
C PRO A 228 -10.76 -5.61 7.16
N VAL A 229 -10.44 -5.26 5.93
CA VAL A 229 -11.05 -5.86 4.73
C VAL A 229 -10.38 -7.21 4.50
N THR A 230 -11.05 -8.27 4.95
CA THR A 230 -10.62 -9.65 4.73
C THR A 230 -11.59 -10.30 3.76
N PRO A 231 -11.23 -10.46 2.47
CA PRO A 231 -12.09 -11.09 1.49
C PRO A 231 -12.35 -12.57 1.83
N TRP A 232 -13.53 -13.08 1.46
CA TRP A 232 -13.89 -14.50 1.57
C TRP A 232 -14.55 -14.99 0.28
N VAL A 233 -14.55 -16.31 0.07
CA VAL A 233 -15.26 -16.92 -1.05
C VAL A 233 -16.64 -17.35 -0.58
N GLU A 234 -17.65 -16.96 -1.34
CA GLU A 234 -19.05 -17.35 -1.15
C GLU A 234 -19.52 -18.12 -2.37
N GLU A 235 -20.27 -19.21 -2.16
CA GLU A 235 -20.84 -19.99 -3.25
C GLU A 235 -22.37 -19.78 -3.27
N ARG A 236 -22.90 -19.39 -4.43
CA ARG A 236 -24.33 -19.17 -4.68
C ARG A 236 -24.70 -19.80 -6.01
N ASP A 237 -25.70 -20.67 -6.03
CA ASP A 237 -26.20 -21.32 -7.24
C ASP A 237 -25.12 -22.04 -8.08
N GLY A 238 -24.10 -22.58 -7.40
CA GLY A 238 -22.96 -23.27 -8.04
C GLY A 238 -21.89 -22.32 -8.60
N GLU A 239 -22.03 -21.03 -8.42
CA GLU A 239 -21.04 -20.01 -8.79
C GLU A 239 -20.30 -19.50 -7.57
N LYS A 240 -19.01 -19.21 -7.72
CA LYS A 240 -18.17 -18.70 -6.65
C LYS A 240 -17.92 -17.20 -6.81
N PHE A 241 -18.07 -16.50 -5.70
CA PHE A 241 -17.83 -15.05 -5.62
C PHE A 241 -16.78 -14.76 -4.56
N ILE A 242 -15.87 -13.83 -4.86
CA ILE A 242 -15.05 -13.18 -3.84
C ILE A 242 -15.84 -12.01 -3.28
N THR A 243 -15.98 -11.96 -1.96
CA THR A 243 -16.84 -11.01 -1.25
C THR A 243 -16.05 -10.26 -0.20
N ILE A 244 -16.38 -8.99 0.05
CA ILE A 244 -15.82 -8.13 1.10
C ILE A 244 -16.95 -7.49 1.92
N PRO A 245 -16.68 -6.95 3.13
CA PRO A 245 -17.68 -6.25 3.94
C PRO A 245 -18.33 -5.08 3.17
N SER A 246 -19.66 -4.94 3.27
CA SER A 246 -20.43 -3.93 2.54
C SER A 246 -20.50 -2.56 3.21
N HIS A 247 -20.07 -2.43 4.47
CA HIS A 247 -20.19 -1.21 5.28
C HIS A 247 -18.92 -0.33 5.28
N LEU A 248 -17.89 -0.72 4.51
CA LEU A 248 -16.59 -0.05 4.50
C LEU A 248 -16.39 0.93 3.33
N GLY A 249 -17.48 1.36 2.68
CA GLY A 249 -17.46 2.37 1.61
C GLY A 249 -17.11 1.87 0.20
N PHE A 250 -16.89 0.55 0.02
CA PHE A 250 -16.60 0.00 -1.30
C PHE A 250 -17.88 -0.15 -2.14
N PRO A 251 -17.95 0.42 -3.37
CA PRO A 251 -19.14 0.33 -4.23
C PRO A 251 -19.36 -1.08 -4.80
N VAL A 252 -18.28 -1.84 -4.98
CA VAL A 252 -18.31 -3.21 -5.47
C VAL A 252 -17.80 -4.13 -4.38
N THR A 253 -18.72 -4.87 -3.77
CA THR A 253 -18.42 -5.73 -2.62
C THR A 253 -18.35 -7.21 -2.96
N GLN A 254 -18.61 -7.59 -4.21
CA GLN A 254 -18.52 -8.97 -4.67
C GLN A 254 -18.11 -9.02 -6.15
N GLU A 255 -17.34 -10.04 -6.53
CA GLU A 255 -16.95 -10.32 -7.90
C GLU A 255 -16.97 -11.82 -8.13
N ARG A 256 -17.46 -12.24 -9.32
CA ARG A 256 -17.50 -13.65 -9.71
C ARG A 256 -16.08 -14.18 -9.93
N LEU A 257 -15.80 -15.34 -9.39
CA LEU A 257 -14.52 -16.03 -9.60
C LEU A 257 -14.59 -16.86 -10.88
N ASP A 258 -14.32 -16.24 -12.03
CA ASP A 258 -14.30 -16.91 -13.34
C ASP A 258 -12.96 -17.61 -13.61
N GLY A 259 -12.53 -18.51 -12.74
CA GLY A 259 -11.39 -19.40 -12.97
C GLY A 259 -9.99 -18.74 -13.09
N LEU A 260 -9.91 -17.45 -13.21
CA LEU A 260 -8.67 -16.67 -13.30
C LEU A 260 -8.53 -15.76 -12.08
N TRP A 261 -8.03 -16.33 -11.01
CA TRP A 261 -7.60 -15.54 -9.84
C TRP A 261 -6.44 -14.64 -10.25
N ARG A 262 -6.72 -13.35 -10.45
CA ARG A 262 -5.70 -12.31 -10.63
C ARG A 262 -5.24 -11.83 -9.25
N GLY A 263 -4.47 -12.67 -8.55
CA GLY A 263 -3.89 -12.36 -7.26
C GLY A 263 -2.42 -12.04 -7.36
#